data_129e264c84754f62ed066e66da6468bb
#
_entry.id   129e264c84754f62ed066e66da6468bb
#
_cell.length_a   1.000
_cell.length_b   1.000
_cell.length_c   1.000
_cell.angle_alpha   90.00
_cell.angle_beta   90.00
_cell.angle_gamma   90.00
#
_symmetry.space_group_name_H-M   'P 1'
#
loop_
_entity.id
_entity.type
_entity.pdbx_description
1 polymer ?
#
loop_
_entity_poly.entity_id
_entity_poly.type
_entity_poly.pdbx_seq_one_letter_code
_entity_poly.pdbx_strand_id
1 'polypeptide(L)'
;MTAPLAPSFDSISPVPPVSDPVDPAVRLAHVTKRYGSGPVVLDDVSLDIAPGEFVCLLGASGCGKSTLLNLIAGLEPVSAGTLTAPAEGAAVMFQDPALMPWLSARRNVELALRLRGVPRAERRVEALRLLGIVNLADAADKRPHELSGGMRQRVALARALAQDRPVLLMDEPFAALDAITRDLLHEVLENIWRETGRTIVFVTHNVREAAGLGQRVVLLGSRPGRIAREWRVTRTRGRRIESPEVSALAAEITVELRKEIRRNAD
;
A
#
# COMPACT_ATOMS: atom_id res chain seq x y z
N MET A 1 29.86 11.94 18.50
CA MET A 1 28.82 11.79 17.47
C MET A 1 28.47 10.31 17.40
N THR A 2 27.47 9.89 18.16
CA THR A 2 26.92 8.52 18.11
C THR A 2 26.07 8.40 16.83
N ALA A 3 26.39 7.43 15.98
CA ALA A 3 25.57 7.10 14.82
C ALA A 3 24.13 6.81 15.27
N PRO A 4 23.10 7.28 14.54
CA PRO A 4 21.74 6.93 14.88
C PRO A 4 21.59 5.40 14.78
N LEU A 5 21.09 4.79 15.86
CA LEU A 5 20.72 3.37 15.87
C LEU A 5 19.75 3.12 14.72
N ALA A 6 20.04 2.10 13.90
CA ALA A 6 19.14 1.64 12.86
C ALA A 6 17.77 1.31 13.49
N PRO A 7 16.64 1.70 12.87
CA PRO A 7 15.31 1.40 13.40
C PRO A 7 15.13 -0.12 13.51
N SER A 8 14.80 -0.60 14.72
CA SER A 8 14.50 -2.01 14.96
C SER A 8 13.05 -2.29 14.54
N PHE A 9 12.84 -3.33 13.74
CA PHE A 9 11.52 -3.83 13.31
C PHE A 9 11.02 -4.97 14.21
N ASP A 10 11.75 -5.31 15.28
CA ASP A 10 11.53 -6.52 16.12
C ASP A 10 10.13 -6.65 16.74
N SER A 11 9.41 -5.53 16.91
CA SER A 11 8.04 -5.56 17.44
C SER A 11 6.95 -5.50 16.36
N ILE A 12 7.33 -5.44 15.06
CA ILE A 12 6.38 -5.68 13.97
C ILE A 12 6.40 -7.18 13.74
N SER A 13 5.29 -7.86 14.06
CA SER A 13 5.20 -9.31 13.93
C SER A 13 5.56 -9.76 12.52
N PRO A 14 6.54 -10.66 12.33
CA PRO A 14 6.81 -11.23 11.02
C PRO A 14 5.63 -12.12 10.61
N VAL A 15 5.28 -12.12 9.34
CA VAL A 15 4.34 -13.09 8.78
C VAL A 15 5.06 -14.45 8.72
N PRO A 16 4.49 -15.53 9.28
CA PRO A 16 5.15 -16.83 9.28
C PRO A 16 5.42 -17.31 7.84
N PRO A 17 6.56 -17.96 7.58
CA PRO A 17 6.85 -18.55 6.28
C PRO A 17 5.81 -19.60 5.91
N VAL A 18 5.35 -19.58 4.68
CA VAL A 18 4.31 -20.46 4.18
C VAL A 18 4.93 -21.74 3.66
N SER A 19 4.48 -22.90 4.16
CA SER A 19 4.77 -24.25 3.66
C SER A 19 3.50 -24.86 3.08
N ASP A 20 3.59 -25.40 1.84
CA ASP A 20 2.56 -26.05 1.02
C ASP A 20 1.67 -25.13 0.16
N PRO A 21 0.86 -25.66 -0.81
CA PRO A 21 0.17 -24.82 -1.80
C PRO A 21 -0.63 -23.74 -1.10
N VAL A 22 -0.03 -22.55 -1.15
CA VAL A 22 -0.37 -21.43 -0.30
C VAL A 22 -1.70 -20.88 -0.73
N ASP A 23 -2.69 -20.93 0.15
CA ASP A 23 -3.90 -20.15 -0.05
C ASP A 23 -3.51 -18.67 -0.18
N PRO A 24 -4.00 -17.97 -1.19
CA PRO A 24 -3.65 -16.57 -1.38
C PRO A 24 -4.08 -15.74 -0.17
N ALA A 25 -3.26 -14.74 0.18
CA ALA A 25 -3.61 -13.77 1.22
C ALA A 25 -4.88 -12.99 0.84
N VAL A 26 -5.06 -12.74 -0.47
CA VAL A 26 -6.26 -12.13 -1.03
C VAL A 26 -6.63 -12.88 -2.30
N ARG A 27 -7.89 -13.31 -2.43
CA ARG A 27 -8.43 -13.93 -3.65
C ARG A 27 -9.68 -13.19 -4.10
N LEU A 28 -9.66 -12.71 -5.32
CA LEU A 28 -10.83 -12.23 -6.04
C LEU A 28 -11.13 -13.25 -7.14
N ALA A 29 -12.37 -13.73 -7.19
CA ALA A 29 -12.83 -14.63 -8.24
C ALA A 29 -14.09 -14.06 -8.90
N HIS A 30 -13.95 -13.64 -10.15
CA HIS A 30 -15.01 -13.06 -10.98
C HIS A 30 -15.73 -11.87 -10.31
N VAL A 31 -14.97 -11.01 -9.62
CA VAL A 31 -15.52 -9.90 -8.83
C VAL A 31 -16.04 -8.80 -9.73
N THR A 32 -17.31 -8.46 -9.52
CA THR A 32 -17.97 -7.31 -10.15
C THR A 32 -18.42 -6.33 -9.07
N LYS A 33 -18.24 -5.02 -9.33
CA LYS A 33 -18.71 -3.96 -8.44
C LYS A 33 -19.51 -2.92 -9.21
N ARG A 34 -20.69 -2.60 -8.69
CA ARG A 34 -21.60 -1.54 -9.15
C ARG A 34 -22.11 -0.77 -7.93
N TYR A 35 -22.26 0.52 -8.04
CA TYR A 35 -22.87 1.36 -7.00
C TYR A 35 -24.32 1.68 -7.39
N GLY A 36 -25.27 1.20 -6.60
CA GLY A 36 -26.69 1.37 -6.87
C GLY A 36 -27.07 0.92 -8.29
N SER A 37 -27.80 1.77 -9.03
CA SER A 37 -28.16 1.56 -10.45
C SER A 37 -27.14 2.16 -11.43
N GLY A 38 -25.99 2.66 -10.94
CA GLY A 38 -24.95 3.28 -11.75
C GLY A 38 -24.21 2.29 -12.67
N PRO A 39 -23.22 2.74 -13.42
CA PRO A 39 -22.42 1.88 -14.29
C PRO A 39 -21.60 0.87 -13.47
N VAL A 40 -21.19 -0.22 -14.14
CA VAL A 40 -20.24 -1.17 -13.57
C VAL A 40 -18.88 -0.48 -13.44
N VAL A 41 -18.31 -0.50 -12.22
CA VAL A 41 -17.00 0.10 -11.93
C VAL A 41 -15.89 -0.94 -12.10
N LEU A 42 -16.09 -2.16 -11.59
CA LEU A 42 -15.20 -3.30 -11.78
C LEU A 42 -16.02 -4.42 -12.41
N ASP A 43 -15.46 -5.10 -13.40
CA ASP A 43 -16.15 -6.15 -14.15
C ASP A 43 -15.26 -7.36 -14.35
N ASP A 44 -15.71 -8.50 -13.79
CA ASP A 44 -15.05 -9.81 -13.91
C ASP A 44 -13.57 -9.78 -13.51
N VAL A 45 -13.26 -9.17 -12.36
CA VAL A 45 -11.89 -9.09 -11.84
C VAL A 45 -11.55 -10.37 -11.09
N SER A 46 -10.55 -11.11 -11.60
CA SER A 46 -9.99 -12.29 -10.93
C SER A 46 -8.51 -12.05 -10.64
N LEU A 47 -8.11 -12.11 -9.36
CA LEU A 47 -6.75 -11.79 -8.90
C LEU A 47 -6.46 -12.54 -7.61
N ASP A 48 -5.41 -13.37 -7.63
CA ASP A 48 -4.87 -14.00 -6.43
C ASP A 48 -3.59 -13.26 -6.03
N ILE A 49 -3.47 -12.89 -4.76
CA ILE A 49 -2.28 -12.26 -4.18
C ILE A 49 -1.72 -13.19 -3.12
N ALA A 50 -0.47 -13.62 -3.31
CA ALA A 50 0.19 -14.55 -2.39
C ALA A 50 0.55 -13.86 -1.06
N PRO A 51 0.62 -14.61 0.06
CA PRO A 51 1.17 -14.08 1.30
C PRO A 51 2.59 -13.54 1.10
N GLY A 52 2.86 -12.36 1.66
CA GLY A 52 4.16 -11.70 1.53
C GLY A 52 4.45 -11.11 0.15
N GLU A 53 3.52 -11.16 -0.79
CA GLU A 53 3.70 -10.57 -2.11
C GLU A 53 3.55 -9.05 -2.08
N PHE A 54 4.42 -8.35 -2.82
CA PHE A 54 4.29 -6.92 -3.09
C PHE A 54 3.70 -6.72 -4.49
N VAL A 55 2.40 -6.42 -4.56
CA VAL A 55 1.66 -6.19 -5.81
C VAL A 55 1.43 -4.70 -6.02
N CYS A 56 1.80 -4.19 -7.19
CA CYS A 56 1.48 -2.83 -7.61
C CYS A 56 0.30 -2.83 -8.56
N LEU A 57 -0.73 -2.02 -8.26
CA LEU A 57 -1.89 -1.80 -9.13
C LEU A 57 -1.69 -0.48 -9.89
N LEU A 58 -1.65 -0.58 -11.21
CA LEU A 58 -1.60 0.55 -12.13
C LEU A 58 -2.92 0.71 -12.89
N GLY A 59 -3.17 1.89 -13.38
CA GLY A 59 -4.31 2.17 -14.27
C GLY A 59 -4.64 3.65 -14.33
N ALA A 60 -5.43 4.05 -15.33
CA ALA A 60 -5.87 5.43 -15.49
C ALA A 60 -6.73 5.90 -14.29
N SER A 61 -6.88 7.22 -14.14
CA SER A 61 -7.80 7.76 -13.14
C SER A 61 -9.23 7.29 -13.39
N GLY A 62 -9.91 6.87 -12.32
CA GLY A 62 -11.29 6.39 -12.40
C GLY A 62 -11.47 4.96 -12.94
N CYS A 63 -10.38 4.16 -13.12
CA CYS A 63 -10.50 2.76 -13.54
C CYS A 63 -10.91 1.78 -12.43
N GLY A 64 -11.13 2.24 -11.20
CA GLY A 64 -11.60 1.40 -10.09
C GLY A 64 -10.54 0.91 -9.11
N LYS A 65 -9.29 1.43 -9.13
CA LYS A 65 -8.21 1.01 -8.20
C LYS A 65 -8.58 1.19 -6.73
N SER A 66 -9.06 2.37 -6.36
CA SER A 66 -9.50 2.65 -4.98
C SER A 66 -10.73 1.81 -4.61
N THR A 67 -11.64 1.55 -5.57
CA THR A 67 -12.75 0.63 -5.37
C THR A 67 -12.25 -0.78 -5.06
N LEU A 68 -11.27 -1.28 -5.82
CA LEU A 68 -10.68 -2.58 -5.59
C LEU A 68 -10.02 -2.67 -4.20
N LEU A 69 -9.29 -1.63 -3.79
CA LEU A 69 -8.74 -1.54 -2.44
C LEU A 69 -9.83 -1.57 -1.36
N ASN A 70 -10.92 -0.82 -1.54
CA ASN A 70 -12.03 -0.77 -0.59
C ASN A 70 -12.74 -2.14 -0.46
N LEU A 71 -12.86 -2.89 -1.56
CA LEU A 71 -13.38 -4.26 -1.52
C LEU A 71 -12.45 -5.17 -0.70
N ILE A 72 -11.13 -5.15 -0.97
CA ILE A 72 -10.15 -5.95 -0.23
C ILE A 72 -10.10 -5.56 1.25
N ALA A 73 -10.27 -4.28 1.55
CA ALA A 73 -10.35 -3.76 2.93
C ALA A 73 -11.63 -4.17 3.67
N GLY A 74 -12.62 -4.73 2.98
CA GLY A 74 -13.94 -5.02 3.55
C GLY A 74 -14.79 -3.78 3.84
N LEU A 75 -14.41 -2.62 3.28
CA LEU A 75 -15.16 -1.37 3.42
C LEU A 75 -16.39 -1.31 2.51
N GLU A 76 -16.38 -2.12 1.47
CA GLU A 76 -17.44 -2.22 0.48
C GLU A 76 -17.74 -3.68 0.17
N PRO A 77 -19.00 -4.08 -0.03
CA PRO A 77 -19.34 -5.44 -0.48
C PRO A 77 -19.15 -5.56 -2.00
N VAL A 78 -18.83 -6.76 -2.47
CA VAL A 78 -18.90 -7.09 -3.90
C VAL A 78 -20.34 -7.11 -4.39
N SER A 79 -20.57 -6.80 -5.67
CA SER A 79 -21.90 -6.92 -6.28
C SER A 79 -22.15 -8.31 -6.87
N ALA A 80 -21.09 -8.98 -7.36
CA ALA A 80 -21.08 -10.37 -7.80
C ALA A 80 -19.65 -10.93 -7.69
N GLY A 81 -19.53 -12.26 -7.77
CA GLY A 81 -18.27 -12.97 -7.57
C GLY A 81 -17.98 -13.22 -6.09
N THR A 82 -16.76 -13.62 -5.78
CA THR A 82 -16.32 -13.89 -4.41
C THR A 82 -15.00 -13.18 -4.12
N LEU A 83 -14.87 -12.69 -2.89
CA LEU A 83 -13.65 -12.10 -2.37
C LEU A 83 -13.32 -12.76 -1.04
N THR A 84 -12.11 -13.28 -0.93
CA THR A 84 -11.55 -13.81 0.31
C THR A 84 -10.35 -12.95 0.70
N ALA A 85 -10.32 -12.48 1.94
CA ALA A 85 -9.24 -11.70 2.53
C ALA A 85 -9.00 -12.20 3.96
N PRO A 86 -7.86 -11.89 4.60
CA PRO A 86 -7.56 -12.34 5.96
C PRO A 86 -8.67 -11.94 6.95
N ALA A 87 -9.02 -12.85 7.86
CA ALA A 87 -10.04 -12.61 8.89
C ALA A 87 -9.65 -11.44 9.81
N GLU A 88 -8.36 -11.23 10.02
CA GLU A 88 -7.82 -10.11 10.78
C GLU A 88 -8.05 -8.76 10.07
N GLY A 89 -8.39 -8.80 8.79
CA GLY A 89 -8.55 -7.62 7.93
C GLY A 89 -7.22 -7.07 7.41
N ALA A 90 -7.31 -5.94 6.73
CA ALA A 90 -6.17 -5.24 6.16
C ALA A 90 -5.97 -3.86 6.82
N ALA A 91 -4.72 -3.40 6.89
CA ALA A 91 -4.41 -2.00 7.21
C ALA A 91 -4.53 -1.17 5.94
N VAL A 92 -5.17 -0.01 6.03
CA VAL A 92 -5.38 0.88 4.88
C VAL A 92 -4.67 2.20 5.10
N MET A 93 -3.94 2.62 4.09
CA MET A 93 -3.40 3.97 3.95
C MET A 93 -4.06 4.61 2.73
N PHE A 94 -4.92 5.59 2.97
CA PHE A 94 -5.61 6.35 1.94
C PHE A 94 -4.71 7.43 1.33
N GLN A 95 -5.07 7.93 0.17
CA GLN A 95 -4.42 9.04 -0.51
C GLN A 95 -4.37 10.30 0.38
N ASP A 96 -5.50 10.64 1.02
CA ASP A 96 -5.52 11.62 2.11
C ASP A 96 -5.00 10.94 3.40
N PRO A 97 -3.98 11.49 4.07
CA PRO A 97 -3.50 10.98 5.35
C PRO A 97 -4.59 10.83 6.41
N ALA A 98 -5.68 11.59 6.32
CA ALA A 98 -6.83 11.57 7.22
C ALA A 98 -6.41 11.51 8.71
N LEU A 99 -5.44 12.34 9.09
CA LEU A 99 -4.98 12.44 10.47
C LEU A 99 -6.01 13.20 11.31
N MET A 100 -6.21 12.75 12.54
CA MET A 100 -7.05 13.46 13.50
C MET A 100 -6.41 14.82 13.82
N PRO A 101 -6.99 15.96 13.39
CA PRO A 101 -6.33 17.27 13.45
C PRO A 101 -6.07 17.78 14.87
N TRP A 102 -6.83 17.28 15.85
CA TRP A 102 -6.68 17.59 17.27
C TRP A 102 -5.66 16.71 18.01
N LEU A 103 -5.14 15.67 17.36
CA LEU A 103 -4.13 14.77 17.91
C LEU A 103 -2.74 15.10 17.37
N SER A 104 -1.70 14.94 18.18
CA SER A 104 -0.30 14.98 17.68
C SER A 104 0.01 13.76 16.79
N ALA A 105 1.15 13.78 16.08
CA ALA A 105 1.63 12.66 15.29
C ALA A 105 1.64 11.37 16.12
N ARG A 106 2.27 11.40 17.29
CA ARG A 106 2.31 10.27 18.22
C ARG A 106 0.92 9.80 18.63
N ARG A 107 0.03 10.71 18.99
CA ARG A 107 -1.34 10.35 19.41
C ARG A 107 -2.19 9.79 18.27
N ASN A 108 -1.94 10.18 17.01
CA ASN A 108 -2.55 9.54 15.85
C ASN A 108 -2.14 8.07 15.72
N VAL A 109 -0.85 7.74 15.99
CA VAL A 109 -0.37 6.36 16.01
C VAL A 109 -0.89 5.62 17.24
N GLU A 110 -0.86 6.23 18.44
CA GLU A 110 -1.41 5.66 19.68
C GLU A 110 -2.89 5.28 19.55
N LEU A 111 -3.67 6.01 18.74
CA LEU A 111 -5.07 5.69 18.49
C LEU A 111 -5.21 4.32 17.81
N ALA A 112 -4.40 4.03 16.81
CA ALA A 112 -4.41 2.72 16.14
C ALA A 112 -3.96 1.59 17.10
N LEU A 113 -2.92 1.83 17.90
CA LEU A 113 -2.49 0.89 18.93
C LEU A 113 -3.57 0.64 19.99
N ARG A 114 -4.32 1.68 20.37
CA ARG A 114 -5.47 1.54 21.29
C ARG A 114 -6.56 0.64 20.70
N LEU A 115 -6.90 0.84 19.42
CA LEU A 115 -7.93 0.06 18.73
C LEU A 115 -7.49 -1.40 18.57
N ARG A 116 -6.19 -1.66 18.44
CA ARG A 116 -5.59 -3.01 18.44
C ARG A 116 -5.61 -3.66 19.85
N GLY A 117 -5.87 -2.92 20.91
CA GLY A 117 -5.88 -3.44 22.26
C GLY A 117 -4.54 -3.35 23.01
N VAL A 118 -3.53 -2.67 22.46
CA VAL A 118 -2.22 -2.50 23.12
C VAL A 118 -2.41 -1.81 24.47
N PRO A 119 -1.78 -2.29 25.58
CA PRO A 119 -1.89 -1.68 26.91
C PRO A 119 -1.43 -0.22 26.92
N ARG A 120 -2.10 0.62 27.72
CA ARG A 120 -1.84 2.06 27.77
C ARG A 120 -0.38 2.41 28.08
N ALA A 121 0.27 1.63 28.94
CA ALA A 121 1.66 1.84 29.34
C ALA A 121 2.64 1.68 28.17
N GLU A 122 2.32 0.81 27.20
CA GLU A 122 3.19 0.46 26.09
C GLU A 122 2.98 1.36 24.85
N ARG A 123 1.79 1.95 24.68
CA ARG A 123 1.42 2.70 23.47
C ARG A 123 2.38 3.82 23.11
N ARG A 124 2.87 4.56 24.14
CA ARG A 124 3.77 5.69 23.91
C ARG A 124 5.11 5.23 23.31
N VAL A 125 5.70 4.19 23.88
CA VAL A 125 6.98 3.64 23.45
C VAL A 125 6.85 3.09 22.03
N GLU A 126 5.80 2.30 21.78
CA GLU A 126 5.56 1.70 20.49
C GLU A 126 5.25 2.76 19.40
N ALA A 127 4.44 3.78 19.73
CA ALA A 127 4.17 4.88 18.81
C ALA A 127 5.44 5.66 18.42
N LEU A 128 6.34 5.92 19.38
CA LEU A 128 7.61 6.60 19.12
C LEU A 128 8.52 5.71 18.26
N ARG A 129 8.55 4.40 18.51
CA ARG A 129 9.29 3.45 17.68
C ARG A 129 8.79 3.44 16.23
N LEU A 130 7.48 3.36 16.01
CA LEU A 130 6.87 3.40 14.68
C LEU A 130 7.12 4.74 13.96
N LEU A 131 7.09 5.85 14.69
CA LEU A 131 7.49 7.15 14.14
C LEU A 131 8.98 7.21 13.80
N GLY A 132 9.83 6.52 14.58
CA GLY A 132 11.26 6.37 14.28
C GLY A 132 11.51 5.64 12.95
N ILE A 133 10.74 4.58 12.65
CA ILE A 133 10.82 3.84 11.36
C ILE A 133 10.59 4.77 10.17
N VAL A 134 9.68 5.73 10.30
CA VAL A 134 9.38 6.69 9.25
C VAL A 134 10.15 8.02 9.39
N ASN A 135 11.20 8.05 10.20
CA ASN A 135 12.05 9.22 10.45
C ASN A 135 11.27 10.46 10.94
N LEU A 136 10.36 10.27 11.92
CA LEU A 136 9.54 11.32 12.52
C LEU A 136 9.53 11.33 14.05
N ALA A 137 10.52 10.70 14.70
CA ALA A 137 10.59 10.68 16.17
C ALA A 137 10.63 12.10 16.76
N ASP A 138 11.40 13.00 16.15
CA ASP A 138 11.54 14.40 16.61
C ASP A 138 10.30 15.26 16.38
N ALA A 139 9.36 14.79 15.55
CA ALA A 139 8.10 15.47 15.26
C ALA A 139 6.89 14.84 15.96
N ALA A 140 7.12 13.93 16.90
CA ALA A 140 6.09 13.11 17.55
C ALA A 140 4.97 13.93 18.22
N ASP A 141 5.29 15.08 18.79
CA ASP A 141 4.33 15.91 19.50
C ASP A 141 3.70 17.02 18.64
N LYS A 142 4.15 17.17 17.37
CA LYS A 142 3.54 18.12 16.41
C LYS A 142 2.15 17.65 15.99
N ARG A 143 1.26 18.62 15.77
CA ARG A 143 -0.09 18.41 15.23
C ARG A 143 -0.06 18.41 13.69
N PRO A 144 -1.08 17.87 12.99
CA PRO A 144 -1.11 17.80 11.52
C PRO A 144 -0.88 19.13 10.81
N HIS A 145 -1.35 20.25 11.36
CA HIS A 145 -1.15 21.58 10.75
C HIS A 145 0.30 22.11 10.89
N GLU A 146 1.09 21.53 11.79
CA GLU A 146 2.52 21.83 11.98
C GLU A 146 3.45 20.92 11.16
N LEU A 147 2.86 19.98 10.41
CA LEU A 147 3.56 18.99 9.60
C LEU A 147 3.47 19.34 8.12
N SER A 148 4.56 19.13 7.36
CA SER A 148 4.52 19.17 5.90
C SER A 148 3.62 18.05 5.34
N GLY A 149 3.24 18.14 4.06
CA GLY A 149 2.47 17.08 3.39
C GLY A 149 3.13 15.70 3.50
N GLY A 150 4.44 15.64 3.23
CA GLY A 150 5.22 14.42 3.34
C GLY A 150 5.32 13.89 4.78
N MET A 151 5.42 14.78 5.77
CA MET A 151 5.41 14.35 7.18
C MET A 151 4.04 13.78 7.56
N ARG A 152 2.94 14.36 7.09
CA ARG A 152 1.60 13.79 7.32
C ARG A 152 1.45 12.40 6.71
N GLN A 153 1.95 12.17 5.49
CA GLN A 153 1.95 10.85 4.86
C GLN A 153 2.76 9.84 5.66
N ARG A 154 3.92 10.23 6.17
CA ARG A 154 4.75 9.36 7.02
C ARG A 154 4.06 9.01 8.34
N VAL A 155 3.33 9.94 8.97
CA VAL A 155 2.50 9.63 10.15
C VAL A 155 1.38 8.66 9.80
N ALA A 156 0.73 8.80 8.62
CA ALA A 156 -0.30 7.87 8.17
C ALA A 156 0.27 6.47 7.94
N LEU A 157 1.50 6.35 7.40
CA LEU A 157 2.20 5.07 7.27
C LEU A 157 2.47 4.43 8.65
N ALA A 158 3.02 5.20 9.59
CA ALA A 158 3.24 4.72 10.96
C ALA A 158 1.93 4.26 11.62
N ARG A 159 0.83 4.98 11.39
CA ARG A 159 -0.52 4.61 11.89
C ARG A 159 -1.05 3.33 11.23
N ALA A 160 -0.79 3.12 9.94
CA ALA A 160 -1.15 1.88 9.26
C ALA A 160 -0.35 0.69 9.80
N LEU A 161 0.96 0.86 10.03
CA LEU A 161 1.81 -0.16 10.65
C LEU A 161 1.37 -0.52 12.07
N ALA A 162 0.89 0.46 12.85
CA ALA A 162 0.38 0.26 14.20
C ALA A 162 -0.84 -0.67 14.27
N GLN A 163 -1.57 -0.86 13.17
CA GLN A 163 -2.70 -1.79 13.09
C GLN A 163 -2.25 -3.25 13.08
N ASP A 164 -1.00 -3.53 12.73
CA ASP A 164 -0.37 -4.86 12.74
C ASP A 164 -1.17 -5.92 11.96
N ARG A 165 -1.57 -5.59 10.75
CA ARG A 165 -2.33 -6.47 9.86
C ARG A 165 -1.42 -7.20 8.87
N PRO A 166 -1.76 -8.42 8.44
CA PRO A 166 -0.95 -9.18 7.48
C PRO A 166 -0.95 -8.56 6.07
N VAL A 167 -1.98 -7.78 5.75
CA VAL A 167 -2.13 -7.09 4.45
C VAL A 167 -2.11 -5.59 4.68
N LEU A 168 -1.27 -4.88 3.91
CA LEU A 168 -1.19 -3.42 3.87
C LEU A 168 -1.65 -2.93 2.50
N LEU A 169 -2.73 -2.16 2.49
CA LEU A 169 -3.32 -1.56 1.32
C LEU A 169 -2.95 -0.07 1.28
N MET A 170 -2.42 0.39 0.16
CA MET A 170 -1.93 1.76 0.03
C MET A 170 -2.48 2.39 -1.26
N ASP A 171 -3.28 3.45 -1.11
CA ASP A 171 -3.88 4.17 -2.25
C ASP A 171 -3.10 5.46 -2.53
N GLU A 172 -2.29 5.46 -3.58
CA GLU A 172 -1.43 6.57 -4.03
C GLU A 172 -0.67 7.27 -2.88
N PRO A 173 0.01 6.53 -2.00
CA PRO A 173 0.48 7.04 -0.72
C PRO A 173 1.55 8.13 -0.85
N PHE A 174 2.21 8.21 -2.02
CA PHE A 174 3.34 9.10 -2.24
C PHE A 174 3.10 10.13 -3.34
N ALA A 175 1.87 10.26 -3.83
CA ALA A 175 1.54 11.15 -4.94
C ALA A 175 1.85 12.64 -4.67
N ALA A 176 1.68 13.08 -3.42
CA ALA A 176 1.88 14.48 -3.01
C ALA A 176 3.30 14.80 -2.50
N LEU A 177 4.27 13.87 -2.68
CA LEU A 177 5.62 14.03 -2.18
C LEU A 177 6.58 14.56 -3.23
N ASP A 178 7.56 15.36 -2.78
CA ASP A 178 8.74 15.65 -3.58
C ASP A 178 9.58 14.40 -3.84
N ALA A 179 10.46 14.45 -4.85
CA ALA A 179 11.21 13.28 -5.30
C ALA A 179 12.08 12.68 -4.19
N ILE A 180 12.81 13.52 -3.44
CA ILE A 180 13.74 13.05 -2.40
C ILE A 180 12.98 12.35 -1.26
N THR A 181 11.88 12.96 -0.80
CA THR A 181 11.05 12.39 0.27
C THR A 181 10.40 11.08 -0.19
N ARG A 182 10.01 11.00 -1.46
CA ARG A 182 9.43 9.81 -2.06
C ARG A 182 10.43 8.66 -2.09
N ASP A 183 11.66 8.91 -2.54
CA ASP A 183 12.71 7.89 -2.61
C ASP A 183 13.05 7.33 -1.22
N LEU A 184 13.15 8.21 -0.21
CA LEU A 184 13.33 7.78 1.19
C LEU A 184 12.19 6.87 1.67
N LEU A 185 10.94 7.17 1.28
CA LEU A 185 9.80 6.33 1.68
C LEU A 185 9.70 5.03 0.90
N HIS A 186 10.17 4.99 -0.33
CA HIS A 186 10.34 3.73 -1.05
C HIS A 186 11.30 2.80 -0.31
N GLU A 187 12.46 3.30 0.14
CA GLU A 187 13.41 2.52 0.93
C GLU A 187 12.80 2.04 2.26
N VAL A 188 12.11 2.93 2.98
CA VAL A 188 11.41 2.57 4.22
C VAL A 188 10.37 1.48 3.97
N LEU A 189 9.54 1.60 2.94
CA LEU A 189 8.50 0.63 2.62
C LEU A 189 9.10 -0.72 2.18
N GLU A 190 10.17 -0.70 1.41
CA GLU A 190 10.90 -1.91 1.01
C GLU A 190 11.50 -2.64 2.21
N ASN A 191 12.09 -1.90 3.16
CA ASN A 191 12.62 -2.47 4.39
C ASN A 191 11.50 -3.07 5.25
N ILE A 192 10.38 -2.36 5.45
CA ILE A 192 9.21 -2.88 6.15
C ILE A 192 8.74 -4.18 5.51
N TRP A 193 8.58 -4.21 4.19
CA TRP A 193 8.14 -5.40 3.49
C TRP A 193 9.09 -6.59 3.66
N ARG A 194 10.41 -6.36 3.54
CA ARG A 194 11.44 -7.40 3.71
C ARG A 194 11.50 -7.96 5.13
N GLU A 195 11.45 -7.08 6.13
CA GLU A 195 11.60 -7.45 7.54
C GLU A 195 10.34 -8.13 8.09
N THR A 196 9.16 -7.72 7.62
CA THR A 196 7.89 -8.20 8.17
C THR A 196 7.23 -9.30 7.35
N GLY A 197 7.61 -9.49 6.08
CA GLY A 197 6.95 -10.43 5.18
C GLY A 197 5.48 -10.12 4.87
N ARG A 198 5.01 -8.90 5.13
CA ARG A 198 3.61 -8.49 4.90
C ARG A 198 3.28 -8.48 3.41
N THR A 199 2.05 -8.84 3.12
CA THR A 199 1.48 -8.64 1.79
C THR A 199 1.18 -7.16 1.58
N ILE A 200 1.67 -6.58 0.47
CA ILE A 200 1.43 -5.16 0.15
C ILE A 200 0.69 -5.06 -1.18
N VAL A 201 -0.42 -4.31 -1.16
CA VAL A 201 -1.13 -3.88 -2.37
C VAL A 201 -0.96 -2.37 -2.49
N PHE A 202 -0.18 -1.96 -3.47
CA PHE A 202 0.26 -0.58 -3.66
C PHE A 202 -0.34 -0.01 -4.93
N VAL A 203 -1.27 0.91 -4.79
CA VAL A 203 -1.85 1.65 -5.92
C VAL A 203 -0.99 2.86 -6.22
N THR A 204 -0.62 3.02 -7.47
CA THR A 204 0.07 4.21 -7.97
C THR A 204 -0.30 4.49 -9.42
N HIS A 205 -0.17 5.73 -9.86
CA HIS A 205 -0.18 6.10 -11.26
C HIS A 205 1.25 6.26 -11.84
N ASN A 206 2.27 6.14 -10.98
CA ASN A 206 3.67 6.24 -11.38
C ASN A 206 4.22 4.87 -11.79
N VAL A 207 4.42 4.70 -13.10
CA VAL A 207 4.90 3.43 -13.68
C VAL A 207 6.28 3.03 -13.14
N ARG A 208 7.17 3.99 -12.87
CA ARG A 208 8.50 3.70 -12.32
C ARG A 208 8.43 3.18 -10.89
N GLU A 209 7.54 3.73 -10.05
CA GLU A 209 7.28 3.21 -8.72
C GLU A 209 6.81 1.76 -8.78
N ALA A 210 5.81 1.48 -9.62
CA ALA A 210 5.29 0.13 -9.76
C ALA A 210 6.36 -0.86 -10.24
N ALA A 211 7.14 -0.47 -11.25
CA ALA A 211 8.23 -1.30 -11.78
C ALA A 211 9.38 -1.47 -10.77
N GLY A 212 9.64 -0.49 -9.91
CA GLY A 212 10.72 -0.53 -8.91
C GLY A 212 10.35 -1.29 -7.64
N LEU A 213 9.13 -1.11 -7.12
CA LEU A 213 8.71 -1.67 -5.84
C LEU A 213 8.03 -3.04 -5.96
N GLY A 214 7.20 -3.25 -6.98
CA GLY A 214 6.40 -4.46 -7.11
C GLY A 214 7.21 -5.71 -7.45
N GLN A 215 6.81 -6.86 -6.91
CA GLN A 215 7.17 -8.18 -7.45
C GLN A 215 6.24 -8.54 -8.61
N ARG A 216 5.05 -7.97 -8.61
CA ARG A 216 4.08 -8.07 -9.68
C ARG A 216 3.41 -6.72 -9.90
N VAL A 217 3.25 -6.36 -11.17
CA VAL A 217 2.54 -5.17 -11.59
C VAL A 217 1.28 -5.61 -12.33
N VAL A 218 0.14 -5.14 -11.88
CA VAL A 218 -1.18 -5.42 -12.46
C VAL A 218 -1.73 -4.14 -13.05
N LEU A 219 -1.98 -4.14 -14.35
CA LEU A 219 -2.62 -3.02 -15.06
C LEU A 219 -4.13 -3.23 -15.08
N LEU A 220 -4.85 -2.30 -14.47
CA LEU A 220 -6.29 -2.23 -14.53
C LEU A 220 -6.69 -1.35 -15.73
N GLY A 221 -7.39 -1.93 -16.70
CA GLY A 221 -8.07 -1.21 -17.76
C GLY A 221 -9.25 -0.41 -17.19
N SER A 222 -9.83 0.49 -17.95
CA SER A 222 -10.88 1.37 -17.46
C SER A 222 -12.19 1.25 -18.19
N ARG A 223 -13.28 1.45 -17.41
CA ARG A 223 -14.68 1.62 -17.85
C ARG A 223 -15.28 0.46 -18.67
N PRO A 224 -15.56 -0.67 -18.01
CA PRO A 224 -15.32 -0.98 -16.60
C PRO A 224 -13.88 -1.44 -16.34
N GLY A 225 -13.44 -1.34 -15.06
CA GLY A 225 -12.14 -1.83 -14.63
C GLY A 225 -12.04 -3.34 -14.76
N ARG A 226 -11.08 -3.81 -15.56
CA ARG A 226 -10.74 -5.22 -15.75
C ARG A 226 -9.23 -5.38 -15.70
N ILE A 227 -8.72 -6.56 -15.34
CA ILE A 227 -7.29 -6.82 -15.44
C ILE A 227 -6.93 -6.87 -16.93
N ALA A 228 -6.16 -5.87 -17.40
CA ALA A 228 -5.74 -5.76 -18.78
C ALA A 228 -4.44 -6.54 -19.03
N ARG A 229 -3.49 -6.47 -18.09
CA ARG A 229 -2.20 -7.16 -18.19
C ARG A 229 -1.51 -7.26 -16.83
N GLU A 230 -0.66 -8.27 -16.71
CA GLU A 230 0.20 -8.47 -15.54
C GLU A 230 1.65 -8.65 -15.98
N TRP A 231 2.58 -8.17 -15.14
CA TRP A 231 4.02 -8.40 -15.28
C TRP A 231 4.55 -8.96 -13.96
N ARG A 232 5.30 -10.05 -14.06
CA ARG A 232 6.10 -10.57 -12.95
C ARG A 232 7.48 -9.95 -13.01
N VAL A 233 7.92 -9.40 -11.90
CA VAL A 233 9.17 -8.67 -11.78
C VAL A 233 10.16 -9.54 -11.02
N THR A 234 11.16 -10.08 -11.70
CA THR A 234 12.24 -10.80 -11.03
C THR A 234 13.07 -9.79 -10.23
N ARG A 235 12.93 -9.83 -8.89
CA ARG A 235 13.68 -8.92 -8.01
C ARG A 235 15.06 -9.48 -7.73
N THR A 236 16.10 -8.79 -8.21
CA THR A 236 17.47 -8.93 -7.73
C THR A 236 17.67 -8.04 -6.50
N ARG A 237 18.46 -8.49 -5.51
CA ARG A 237 18.82 -7.68 -4.33
C ARG A 237 19.39 -6.32 -4.75
N GLY A 238 18.87 -5.24 -4.18
CA GLY A 238 19.38 -3.88 -4.42
C GLY A 238 18.89 -3.23 -5.71
N ARG A 239 17.77 -3.67 -6.29
CA ARG A 239 17.17 -3.05 -7.46
C ARG A 239 16.72 -1.62 -7.11
N ARG A 240 17.41 -0.64 -7.66
CA ARG A 240 17.03 0.78 -7.53
C ARG A 240 16.03 1.14 -8.61
N ILE A 241 15.16 2.11 -8.31
CA ILE A 241 14.16 2.64 -9.27
C ILE A 241 14.83 3.21 -10.53
N GLU A 242 16.08 3.67 -10.43
CA GLU A 242 16.87 4.21 -11.53
C GLU A 242 17.58 3.13 -12.36
N SER A 243 17.47 1.83 -12.00
CA SER A 243 18.17 0.78 -12.72
C SER A 243 17.68 0.65 -14.18
N PRO A 244 18.56 0.22 -15.12
CA PRO A 244 18.19 0.02 -16.52
C PRO A 244 17.02 -0.95 -16.70
N GLU A 245 16.96 -2.00 -15.87
CA GLU A 245 15.90 -3.01 -15.89
C GLU A 245 14.54 -2.41 -15.50
N VAL A 246 14.51 -1.56 -14.48
CA VAL A 246 13.29 -0.82 -14.08
C VAL A 246 12.87 0.11 -15.19
N SER A 247 13.81 0.81 -15.80
CA SER A 247 13.54 1.73 -16.91
C SER A 247 12.97 1.01 -18.14
N ALA A 248 13.51 -0.16 -18.49
CA ALA A 248 13.02 -0.98 -19.60
C ALA A 248 11.58 -1.49 -19.33
N LEU A 249 11.34 -2.04 -18.13
CA LEU A 249 10.01 -2.50 -17.73
C LEU A 249 9.01 -1.33 -17.68
N ALA A 250 9.41 -0.18 -17.14
CA ALA A 250 8.56 1.01 -17.09
C ALA A 250 8.18 1.50 -18.50
N ALA A 251 9.09 1.40 -19.47
CA ALA A 251 8.79 1.74 -20.85
C ALA A 251 7.74 0.78 -21.46
N GLU A 252 7.87 -0.53 -21.24
CA GLU A 252 6.90 -1.53 -21.69
C GLU A 252 5.51 -1.28 -21.08
N ILE A 253 5.45 -1.13 -19.74
CA ILE A 253 4.20 -0.84 -19.02
C ILE A 253 3.55 0.46 -19.53
N THR A 254 4.37 1.50 -19.79
CA THR A 254 3.87 2.78 -20.31
C THR A 254 3.19 2.64 -21.67
N VAL A 255 3.73 1.79 -22.54
CA VAL A 255 3.11 1.51 -23.85
C VAL A 255 1.72 0.89 -23.66
N GLU A 256 1.58 -0.12 -22.81
CA GLU A 256 0.30 -0.77 -22.56
C GLU A 256 -0.70 0.18 -21.87
N LEU A 257 -0.25 0.94 -20.87
CA LEU A 257 -1.09 1.94 -20.19
C LEU A 257 -1.64 2.98 -21.20
N ARG A 258 -0.83 3.44 -22.14
CA ARG A 258 -1.27 4.37 -23.20
C ARG A 258 -2.30 3.73 -24.13
N LYS A 259 -2.17 2.44 -24.46
CA LYS A 259 -3.17 1.71 -25.24
C LYS A 259 -4.51 1.66 -24.53
N GLU A 260 -4.49 1.33 -23.22
CA GLU A 260 -5.70 1.28 -22.40
C GLU A 260 -6.37 2.65 -22.26
N ILE A 261 -5.59 3.73 -22.13
CA ILE A 261 -6.13 5.09 -22.06
C ILE A 261 -6.82 5.47 -23.39
N ARG A 262 -6.22 5.12 -24.54
CA ARG A 262 -6.81 5.41 -25.87
C ARG A 262 -8.09 4.62 -26.13
N ARG A 263 -8.14 3.34 -25.77
CA ARG A 263 -9.35 2.50 -25.89
C ARG A 263 -10.58 3.06 -25.16
N ASN A 264 -10.37 3.92 -24.19
CA ASN A 264 -11.44 4.53 -23.38
C ASN A 264 -11.76 5.97 -23.78
N ALA A 265 -11.05 6.53 -24.76
CA ALA A 265 -11.31 7.87 -25.28
C ALA A 265 -12.20 7.83 -26.55
N ASP A 266 -12.31 6.66 -27.17
CA ASP A 266 -13.21 6.33 -28.27
C ASP A 266 -14.51 5.68 -27.71
#